data_15c3821143af365d4d3c70388989b9b9
#
_entry.id   15c3821143af365d4d3c70388989b9b9
#
_cell.length_a   1.000
_cell.length_b   1.000
_cell.length_c   1.000
_cell.angle_alpha   90.00
_cell.angle_beta   90.00
_cell.angle_gamma   90.00
#
_symmetry.space_group_name_H-M   'P 1'
#
loop_
_entity.id
_entity.type
_entity.pdbx_description
1 polymer ?
#
loop_
_entity_poly.entity_id
_entity_poly.type
_entity_poly.pdbx_seq_one_letter_code
_entity_poly.pdbx_strand_id
1 'polypeptide(L)' 'MPGLREIMKNRDGMSDEEIESELSFCREQLLQGAMTPDEVCIDELGVEEDYIFDILGY' A
#
# COMPACT_ATOMS: atom_id res chain seq x y z
N MET A 1 -9.19 4.74 12.98
CA MET A 1 -8.05 3.94 12.50
C MET A 1 -7.13 4.81 11.66
N PRO A 2 -5.81 4.65 11.76
CA PRO A 2 -4.91 5.40 10.92
C PRO A 2 -5.03 4.94 9.46
N GLY A 3 -4.83 5.87 8.54
CA GLY A 3 -4.78 5.54 7.12
C GLY A 3 -3.47 4.86 6.75
N LEU A 4 -3.43 4.26 5.57
CA LEU A 4 -2.23 3.56 5.11
C LEU A 4 -1.01 4.48 5.05
N ARG A 5 -1.16 5.70 4.55
CA ARG A 5 -0.06 6.66 4.47
C ARG A 5 0.51 6.97 5.85
N GLU A 6 -0.35 7.11 6.83
CA GLU A 6 0.08 7.38 8.20
C GLU A 6 0.87 6.22 8.79
N ILE A 7 0.43 5.00 8.51
CA ILE A 7 1.15 3.79 8.94
C ILE A 7 2.54 3.76 8.31
N MET A 8 2.64 3.97 7.02
CA MET A 8 3.92 3.95 6.31
C MET A 8 4.86 5.03 6.81
N LYS A 9 4.32 6.19 7.14
CA LYS A 9 5.11 7.29 7.67
C LYS A 9 5.61 7.01 9.09
N ASN A 10 4.71 6.58 9.96
CA ASN A 10 5.03 6.42 11.39
C ASN A 10 5.71 5.08 11.71
N ARG A 11 5.27 4.00 11.12
CA ARG A 11 5.86 2.68 11.36
C ARG A 11 7.16 2.48 10.60
N ASP A 12 7.15 2.84 9.31
CA ASP A 12 8.26 2.55 8.41
C ASP A 12 9.20 3.75 8.19
N GLY A 13 8.83 4.92 8.69
CA GLY A 13 9.67 6.11 8.54
C GLY A 13 9.81 6.61 7.12
N MET A 14 8.83 6.34 6.26
CA MET A 14 8.89 6.71 4.85
C MET A 14 8.53 8.18 4.63
N SER A 15 9.20 8.81 3.66
CA SER A 15 8.85 10.15 3.22
C SER A 15 7.60 10.10 2.33
N ASP A 16 6.99 11.27 2.08
CA ASP A 16 5.83 11.35 1.21
C ASP A 16 6.14 10.83 -0.21
N GLU A 17 7.33 11.14 -0.72
CA GLU A 17 7.76 10.67 -2.04
C GLU A 17 7.90 9.14 -2.06
N GLU A 18 8.48 8.58 -1.03
CA GLU A 18 8.63 7.13 -0.93
C GLU A 18 7.28 6.45 -0.85
N ILE A 19 6.35 7.02 -0.09
CA ILE A 19 4.99 6.49 0.04
C ILE A 19 4.29 6.51 -1.32
N GLU A 20 4.38 7.62 -2.04
CA GLU A 20 3.77 7.72 -3.38
C GLU A 20 4.35 6.69 -4.35
N SER A 21 5.65 6.51 -4.34
CA SER A 21 6.32 5.53 -5.21
C SER A 21 5.86 4.11 -4.88
N GLU A 22 5.80 3.78 -3.59
CA GLU A 22 5.37 2.45 -3.14
C GLU A 22 3.92 2.17 -3.51
N LEU A 23 3.03 3.14 -3.27
CA LEU A 23 1.61 2.98 -3.59
C LEU A 23 1.38 2.88 -5.10
N SER A 24 2.14 3.64 -5.90
CA SER A 24 2.07 3.54 -7.36
C SER A 24 2.50 2.16 -7.85
N PHE A 25 3.57 1.63 -7.28
CA PHE A 25 4.03 0.28 -7.58
C PHE A 25 2.95 -0.75 -7.24
N CYS A 26 2.36 -0.65 -6.06
CA CYS A 26 1.31 -1.58 -5.63
C CYS A 26 0.10 -1.54 -6.56
N ARG A 27 -0.34 -0.33 -6.94
CA ARG A 27 -1.46 -0.17 -7.88
C ARG A 27 -1.16 -0.85 -9.21
N GLU A 28 0.04 -0.65 -9.71
CA GLU A 28 0.45 -1.21 -10.99
C GLU A 28 0.45 -2.74 -10.95
N GLN A 29 0.97 -3.32 -9.88
CA GLN A 29 0.97 -4.77 -9.70
C GLN A 29 -0.45 -5.33 -9.68
N LEU A 30 -1.38 -4.63 -9.04
CA LEU A 30 -2.78 -5.03 -9.00
C LEU A 30 -3.44 -4.94 -10.36
N LEU A 31 -3.20 -3.85 -11.10
CA LEU A 31 -3.79 -3.64 -12.41
C LEU A 31 -3.26 -4.63 -13.44
N GLN A 32 -2.01 -5.01 -13.34
CA GLN A 32 -1.39 -5.98 -14.24
C GLN A 32 -1.70 -7.42 -13.88
N GLY A 33 -2.29 -7.65 -12.70
CA GLY A 33 -2.58 -8.99 -12.22
C GLY A 33 -1.33 -9.74 -11.76
N ALA A 34 -0.23 -9.03 -11.52
CA ALA A 34 1.02 -9.65 -11.05
C ALA A 34 0.94 -10.04 -9.58
N MET A 35 0.15 -9.32 -8.79
CA MET A 35 -0.07 -9.61 -7.38
C MET A 35 -1.55 -9.52 -7.05
N THR A 36 -2.01 -10.34 -6.11
CA THR A 36 -3.37 -10.24 -5.59
C THR A 36 -3.44 -9.15 -4.53
N PRO A 37 -4.64 -8.63 -4.20
CA PRO A 37 -4.78 -7.66 -3.11
C PRO A 37 -4.20 -8.14 -1.79
N ASP A 38 -4.39 -9.41 -1.45
CA ASP A 38 -3.84 -9.99 -0.23
C ASP A 38 -2.32 -9.93 -0.23
N GLU A 39 -1.69 -10.30 -1.34
CA GLU A 39 -0.25 -10.25 -1.46
C GLU A 39 0.30 -8.83 -1.31
N VAL A 40 -0.35 -7.87 -1.95
CA VAL A 40 0.08 -6.47 -1.87
C VAL A 40 -0.01 -5.96 -0.43
N CYS A 41 -1.14 -6.19 0.23
CA CYS A 41 -1.33 -5.67 1.57
C CYS A 41 -0.51 -6.42 2.61
N ILE A 42 -0.54 -7.73 2.60
CA ILE A 42 0.07 -8.55 3.64
C ILE A 42 1.57 -8.74 3.41
N ASP A 43 1.95 -9.17 2.22
CA ASP A 43 3.35 -9.50 1.93
C ASP A 43 4.20 -8.28 1.62
N GLU A 44 3.70 -7.36 0.82
CA GLU A 44 4.47 -6.18 0.40
C GLU A 44 4.45 -5.07 1.45
N LEU A 45 3.27 -4.72 1.96
CA LEU A 45 3.11 -3.60 2.88
C LEU A 45 3.03 -4.00 4.35
N GLY A 46 2.74 -5.26 4.64
CA GLY A 46 2.61 -5.73 6.02
C GLY A 46 1.43 -5.12 6.75
N VAL A 47 0.31 -4.93 6.06
CA VAL A 47 -0.92 -4.37 6.65
C VAL A 47 -2.09 -5.29 6.34
N GLU A 48 -3.24 -5.00 6.95
CA GLU A 48 -4.45 -5.78 6.70
C GLU A 48 -4.97 -5.56 5.28
N GLU A 49 -5.65 -6.56 4.73
CA GLU A 49 -6.19 -6.50 3.37
C GLU A 49 -7.22 -5.39 3.16
N ASP A 50 -7.85 -4.92 4.23
CA ASP A 50 -8.82 -3.83 4.17
C ASP A 50 -8.20 -2.53 3.64
N TYR A 51 -6.89 -2.39 3.74
CA TYR A 51 -6.19 -1.21 3.23
C TYR A 51 -6.09 -1.16 1.72
N ILE A 52 -6.61 -2.17 1.02
CA ILE A 52 -6.65 -2.17 -0.44
C ILE A 52 -7.37 -0.94 -0.98
N PHE A 53 -8.40 -0.46 -0.29
CA PHE A 53 -9.12 0.73 -0.71
C PHE A 53 -8.25 1.99 -0.65
N ASP A 54 -7.36 2.06 0.33
CA ASP A 54 -6.42 3.17 0.44
C ASP A 54 -5.41 3.16 -0.72
N ILE A 55 -5.00 1.96 -1.15
CA ILE A 55 -4.08 1.82 -2.28
C ILE A 55 -4.74 2.26 -3.57
N LEU A 56 -5.99 1.83 -3.79
CA LEU A 56 -6.74 2.12 -5.02
C LEU A 56 -7.33 3.52 -5.05
N GLY A 57 -7.39 4.20 -3.91
CA GLY A 57 -7.90 5.57 -3.84
C GLY A 57 -9.41 5.69 -3.71
N TYR A 58 -10.06 4.68 -3.21
CA TYR A 58 -11.51 4.71 -2.96
C TYR A 58 -11.85 5.23 -1.57
#